data_ae0e859398563d11469534fd58948511
#
_entry.id   ae0e859398563d11469534fd58948511
#
_cell.length_a   1.000
_cell.length_b   1.000
_cell.length_c   1.000
_cell.angle_alpha   90.00
_cell.angle_beta   90.00
_cell.angle_gamma   90.00
#
_symmetry.space_group_name_H-M   'P 1'
#
loop_
_entity.id
_entity.type
_entity.pdbx_description
1 polymer ?
#
loop_
_entity_poly.entity_id
_entity_poly.type
_entity_poly.pdbx_seq_one_letter_code
_entity_poly.pdbx_strand_id
1 'polypeptide(L)'
;MKTIIKSSNKVSLYVFNDAETVDIQSDKIIIGNPEKYIIGDYNSSNVSLVEGVAELSGWIGHKFLYDGEWKSNPDYVEPPSPPEIDS
;
A
#
# COMPACT_ATOMS: atom_id res chain seq x y z
N MET A 1 2.28 -11.03 5.22
CA MET A 1 1.66 -9.73 4.97
C MET A 1 1.39 -9.57 3.47
N LYS A 2 0.37 -8.83 3.13
CA LYS A 2 0.03 -8.50 1.73
C LYS A 2 0.28 -7.03 1.49
N THR A 3 0.68 -6.66 0.30
CA THR A 3 0.82 -5.25 -0.08
C THR A 3 0.22 -5.00 -1.46
N ILE A 4 -0.38 -3.83 -1.63
CA ILE A 4 -0.83 -3.35 -2.93
C ILE A 4 0.24 -2.40 -3.46
N ILE A 5 0.76 -2.71 -4.63
CA ILE A 5 1.82 -1.92 -5.26
C ILE A 5 1.33 -1.31 -6.57
N LYS A 6 1.86 -0.15 -6.93
CA LYS A 6 1.65 0.45 -8.24
C LYS A 6 2.33 -0.41 -9.31
N SER A 7 1.62 -0.70 -10.38
CA SER A 7 2.16 -1.51 -11.49
C SER A 7 3.31 -0.82 -12.22
N SER A 8 3.32 0.52 -12.23
CA SER A 8 4.32 1.30 -12.99
C SER A 8 5.69 1.37 -12.30
N ASN A 9 5.73 1.47 -10.97
CA ASN A 9 6.97 1.71 -10.24
C ASN A 9 7.15 0.86 -8.99
N LYS A 10 6.22 -0.07 -8.73
CA LYS A 10 6.26 -0.98 -7.59
C LYS A 10 6.13 -0.31 -6.22
N VAL A 11 5.70 0.93 -6.18
CA VAL A 11 5.51 1.66 -4.90
C VAL A 11 4.42 1.01 -4.09
N SER A 12 4.71 0.69 -2.82
CA SER A 12 3.75 0.11 -1.89
C SER A 12 2.77 1.17 -1.43
N LEU A 13 1.50 0.98 -1.76
CA LEU A 13 0.43 1.92 -1.44
C LEU A 13 -0.29 1.56 -0.15
N TYR A 14 -0.50 0.27 0.10
CA TYR A 14 -1.19 -0.25 1.27
C TYR A 14 -0.56 -1.56 1.71
N VAL A 15 -0.68 -1.88 2.99
CA VAL A 15 -0.31 -3.19 3.52
C VAL A 15 -1.47 -3.75 4.35
N PHE A 16 -1.60 -5.07 4.32
CA PHE A 16 -2.63 -5.79 5.06
C PHE A 16 -2.02 -7.05 5.65
N ASN A 17 -2.62 -7.59 6.72
CA ASN A 17 -2.19 -8.87 7.23
C ASN A 17 -2.70 -10.00 6.32
N ASP A 18 -2.14 -11.20 6.47
CA ASP A 18 -2.46 -12.33 5.59
C ASP A 18 -3.92 -12.79 5.66
N ALA A 19 -4.59 -12.52 6.77
CA ALA A 19 -5.99 -12.89 6.95
C ALA A 19 -6.96 -11.92 6.27
N GLU A 20 -6.50 -10.76 5.84
CA GLU A 20 -7.34 -9.76 5.19
C GLU A 20 -7.64 -10.17 3.76
N THR A 21 -8.89 -10.04 3.36
CA THR A 21 -9.30 -10.28 1.97
C THR A 21 -9.14 -9.01 1.16
N VAL A 22 -8.43 -9.10 0.04
CA VAL A 22 -8.22 -7.99 -0.88
C VAL A 22 -8.68 -8.44 -2.26
N ASP A 23 -9.69 -7.75 -2.80
CA ASP A 23 -10.24 -8.04 -4.11
C ASP A 23 -10.05 -6.83 -5.02
N ILE A 24 -9.09 -6.93 -5.95
CA ILE A 24 -8.79 -5.86 -6.91
C ILE A 24 -9.66 -6.08 -8.14
N GLN A 25 -10.59 -5.18 -8.34
CA GLN A 25 -11.51 -5.21 -9.48
C GLN A 25 -11.10 -4.20 -10.55
N SER A 26 -11.81 -4.22 -11.67
CA SER A 26 -11.50 -3.34 -12.80
C SER A 26 -11.77 -1.86 -12.53
N ASP A 27 -12.59 -1.55 -11.53
CA ASP A 27 -13.01 -0.18 -11.20
C ASP A 27 -12.76 0.22 -9.75
N LYS A 28 -12.35 -0.72 -8.89
CA LYS A 28 -12.17 -0.46 -7.45
C LYS A 28 -11.43 -1.60 -6.79
N ILE A 29 -11.10 -1.42 -5.51
CA ILE A 29 -10.55 -2.48 -4.67
C ILE A 29 -11.47 -2.64 -3.46
N ILE A 30 -11.89 -3.87 -3.18
CA ILE A 30 -12.74 -4.18 -2.04
C ILE A 30 -11.90 -4.87 -0.97
N ILE A 31 -11.94 -4.35 0.23
CA ILE A 31 -11.19 -4.89 1.38
C ILE A 31 -12.16 -5.53 2.37
N GLY A 32 -11.86 -6.77 2.71
CA GLY A 32 -12.63 -7.52 3.70
C GLY A 32 -13.71 -8.40 3.09
N ASN A 33 -14.13 -9.42 3.85
CA ASN A 33 -15.23 -10.30 3.51
C ASN A 33 -15.97 -10.69 4.80
N PRO A 34 -17.11 -10.07 5.12
CA PRO A 34 -17.82 -9.05 4.30
C PRO A 34 -17.03 -7.75 4.17
N GLU A 35 -17.40 -6.99 3.18
CA GLU A 35 -16.74 -5.74 2.80
C GLU A 35 -16.63 -4.76 3.96
N LYS A 36 -15.40 -4.33 4.27
CA LYS A 36 -15.14 -3.35 5.34
C LYS A 36 -15.02 -1.95 4.76
N TYR A 37 -14.30 -1.81 3.65
CA TYR A 37 -14.15 -0.53 2.95
C TYR A 37 -13.76 -0.75 1.49
N ILE A 38 -13.94 0.29 0.68
CA ILE A 38 -13.66 0.27 -0.75
C ILE A 38 -12.65 1.36 -1.07
N ILE A 39 -11.66 1.01 -1.90
CA ILE A 39 -10.69 1.97 -2.41
C ILE A 39 -11.07 2.25 -3.87
N GLY A 40 -11.54 3.45 -4.15
CA GLY A 40 -11.98 3.84 -5.48
C GLY A 40 -10.91 4.50 -6.34
N ASP A 41 -9.76 4.86 -5.76
CA ASP A 41 -8.69 5.57 -6.46
C ASP A 41 -7.83 4.64 -7.31
N TYR A 42 -7.88 3.33 -7.06
CA TYR A 42 -7.05 2.34 -7.73
C TYR A 42 -7.90 1.17 -8.21
N ASN A 43 -7.40 0.47 -9.22
CA ASN A 43 -8.05 -0.68 -9.81
C ASN A 43 -7.01 -1.64 -10.40
N SER A 44 -7.46 -2.74 -11.02
CA SER A 44 -6.57 -3.77 -11.57
C SER A 44 -5.68 -3.27 -12.71
N SER A 45 -5.97 -2.11 -13.29
CA SER A 45 -5.16 -1.54 -14.37
C SER A 45 -3.93 -0.82 -13.85
N ASN A 46 -3.95 -0.33 -12.61
CA ASN A 46 -2.86 0.51 -12.08
C ASN A 46 -2.17 -0.06 -10.85
N VAL A 47 -2.70 -1.11 -10.25
CA VAL A 47 -2.10 -1.74 -9.08
C VAL A 47 -2.09 -3.27 -9.19
N SER A 48 -1.27 -3.89 -8.34
CA SER A 48 -1.19 -5.35 -8.21
C SER A 48 -1.13 -5.72 -6.74
N LEU A 49 -1.63 -6.90 -6.41
CA LEU A 49 -1.53 -7.46 -5.06
C LEU A 49 -0.34 -8.41 -5.00
N VAL A 50 0.49 -8.23 -3.97
CA VAL A 50 1.59 -9.16 -3.67
C VAL A 50 1.32 -9.79 -2.31
N GLU A 51 1.28 -11.11 -2.26
CA GLU A 51 1.08 -11.88 -1.04
C GLU A 51 2.40 -12.47 -0.54
N GLY A 52 2.43 -12.89 0.72
CA GLY A 52 3.62 -13.50 1.30
C GLY A 52 4.78 -12.54 1.48
N VAL A 53 4.49 -11.26 1.64
CA VAL A 53 5.48 -10.19 1.82
C VAL A 53 5.98 -10.20 3.25
N ALA A 54 7.28 -10.02 3.46
CA ALA A 54 7.86 -9.87 4.80
C ALA A 54 7.34 -8.61 5.47
N GLU A 55 7.09 -8.69 6.77
CA GLU A 55 6.68 -7.51 7.54
C GLU A 55 7.79 -6.47 7.56
N LEU A 56 7.41 -5.22 7.37
CA LEU A 56 8.33 -4.09 7.40
C LEU A 56 7.95 -3.16 8.54
N SER A 57 8.82 -3.07 9.52
CA SER A 57 8.65 -2.15 10.64
C SER A 57 8.81 -0.72 10.15
N GLY A 58 7.89 0.17 10.55
CA GLY A 58 7.94 1.57 10.13
C GLY A 58 7.45 1.82 8.71
N TRP A 59 6.67 0.89 8.15
CA TRP A 59 6.08 1.10 6.84
C TRP A 59 5.20 2.36 6.80
N ILE A 60 5.39 3.15 5.74
CA ILE A 60 4.57 4.33 5.45
C ILE A 60 4.19 4.26 3.98
N GLY A 61 2.95 4.56 3.66
CA GLY A 61 2.46 4.57 2.28
C GLY A 61 3.33 5.44 1.38
N HIS A 62 3.67 4.93 0.20
CA HIS A 62 4.53 5.57 -0.80
C HIS A 62 6.02 5.66 -0.44
N LYS A 63 6.42 5.41 0.80
CA LYS A 63 7.81 5.53 1.24
C LYS A 63 8.69 4.38 0.74
N PHE A 64 8.09 3.23 0.55
CA PHE A 64 8.81 2.02 0.13
C PHE A 64 8.24 1.47 -1.17
N LEU A 65 9.06 0.73 -1.89
CA LEU A 65 8.59 -0.07 -3.01
C LEU A 65 8.92 -1.54 -2.74
N TYR A 66 8.18 -2.42 -3.38
CA TYR A 66 8.38 -3.86 -3.25
C TYR A 66 8.56 -4.48 -4.63
N ASP A 67 9.76 -4.98 -4.89
CA ASP A 67 10.12 -5.64 -6.14
C ASP A 67 10.92 -6.90 -5.79
N GLY A 68 10.19 -7.91 -5.27
CA GLY A 68 10.80 -9.11 -4.72
C GLY A 68 11.40 -8.92 -3.32
N GLU A 69 11.63 -7.70 -2.93
CA GLU A 69 12.12 -7.32 -1.59
C GLU A 69 11.77 -5.86 -1.33
N TRP A 70 11.78 -5.45 -0.08
CA TRP A 70 11.54 -4.06 0.29
C TRP A 70 12.73 -3.18 -0.09
N LYS A 71 12.43 -2.04 -0.71
CA LYS A 71 13.41 -1.03 -1.08
C LYS A 71 12.87 0.34 -0.74
N SER A 72 13.76 1.29 -0.51
CA SER A 72 13.35 2.69 -0.33
C SER A 72 12.94 3.28 -1.67
N ASN A 73 11.85 4.06 -1.66
CA ASN A 73 11.41 4.79 -2.84
C ASN A 73 12.24 6.07 -2.99
N PRO A 74 13.09 6.18 -4.02
CA PRO A 74 13.93 7.37 -4.19
C PRO A 74 13.13 8.63 -4.51
N ASP A 75 11.91 8.47 -5.01
CA ASP A 75 11.03 9.59 -5.35
C ASP A 75 10.13 10.03 -4.20
N TYR A 76 10.21 9.35 -3.05
CA TYR A 76 9.41 9.72 -1.91
C TYR A 76 9.89 11.02 -1.29
N VAL A 77 8.95 11.96 -1.15
CA VAL A 77 9.22 13.23 -0.47
C VAL A 77 8.45 13.22 0.84
N GLU A 78 9.17 13.28 1.94
CA GLU A 78 8.56 13.33 3.26
C GLU A 78 7.81 14.65 3.43
N PRO A 79 6.52 14.61 3.82
CA PRO A 79 5.80 15.87 4.08
C PRO A 79 6.48 16.60 5.25
N PRO A 80 6.53 17.95 5.20
CA PRO A 80 7.11 18.71 6.30
C PRO A 80 6.36 18.39 7.59
N SER A 81 7.12 18.20 8.66
CA SER A 81 6.52 17.97 9.97
C SER A 81 5.65 19.15 10.34
N PRO A 82 4.43 18.95 10.86
CA PRO A 82 3.66 20.06 11.37
C PRO A 82 4.42 20.75 12.51
N PRO A 83 4.31 22.09 12.62
CA PRO A 83 4.99 22.78 13.71
C PRO A 83 4.54 22.20 15.04
N GLU A 84 5.52 21.95 15.93
CA GLU A 84 5.20 21.49 17.28
C GLU A 84 4.34 22.54 17.97
N ILE A 85 3.18 22.09 18.40
CA ILE A 85 2.36 22.95 19.26
C ILE A 85 2.86 22.75 20.68
N ASP A 86 3.57 23.72 21.16
CA ASP A 86 3.93 23.78 22.55
C ASP A 86 2.68 24.00 23.39
N SER A 87 2.26 22.97 24.01
CA SER A 87 1.14 23.09 24.93
C SER A 87 1.62 22.91 26.35
#